data_fae4abd5fb20798d5ca1f55deeab8948
#
_entry.id   fae4abd5fb20798d5ca1f55deeab8948
#
_cell.length_a   1.000
_cell.length_b   1.000
_cell.length_c   1.000
_cell.angle_alpha   90.00
_cell.angle_beta   90.00
_cell.angle_gamma   90.00
#
_symmetry.space_group_name_H-M   'P 1'
#
loop_
_entity.id
_entity.type
_entity.pdbx_description
1 polymer ?
#
loop_
_entity_poly.entity_id
_entity_poly.type
_entity_poly.pdbx_seq_one_letter_code
_entity_poly.pdbx_strand_id
1 'polypeptide(L)'
;TGSSNEAGASVEIFPVTPATPTGFETRNTGITLEVEPVVGPNKKFIELSLRPELVEFEGFVNFGSPIATLTAGGLGSTESIEITKNNILMPIFKTIRMPNAALTIQDGATVVIGGLITSKKTKVEDKTPILGDIPFAGRLFRSEASQTIREAIIITVNAELVDPTGQPWRNR
;
A
#
# COMPACT_ATOMS: atom_id res chain seq x y z
N THR A 1 -40.05 56.52 16.92
CA THR A 1 -40.27 55.13 16.50
C THR A 1 -39.19 54.75 15.51
N GLY A 2 -38.04 54.32 16.02
CA GLY A 2 -36.95 53.77 15.21
C GLY A 2 -37.15 52.27 15.05
N SER A 3 -37.44 51.86 13.81
CA SER A 3 -37.42 50.45 13.42
C SER A 3 -35.94 50.08 13.22
N SER A 4 -35.35 49.37 14.13
CA SER A 4 -34.07 48.68 13.94
C SER A 4 -34.35 47.44 13.12
N ASN A 5 -34.05 47.54 11.82
CA ASN A 5 -33.89 46.33 10.97
C ASN A 5 -32.64 45.59 11.46
N GLU A 6 -32.83 44.64 12.33
CA GLU A 6 -31.86 43.55 12.51
C GLU A 6 -31.89 42.73 11.22
N ALA A 7 -30.96 43.03 10.33
CA ALA A 7 -30.62 42.13 9.23
C ALA A 7 -29.98 40.88 9.84
N GLY A 8 -30.83 39.94 10.27
CA GLY A 8 -30.39 38.61 10.63
C GLY A 8 -29.74 38.00 9.39
N ALA A 9 -28.44 37.83 9.41
CA ALA A 9 -27.74 37.08 8.42
C ALA A 9 -28.32 35.65 8.40
N SER A 10 -29.18 35.38 7.44
CA SER A 10 -29.66 33.98 7.22
C SER A 10 -28.49 33.17 6.69
N VAL A 11 -28.00 32.30 7.49
CA VAL A 11 -27.03 31.29 7.05
C VAL A 11 -27.77 30.36 6.12
N GLU A 12 -27.57 30.46 4.83
CA GLU A 12 -28.05 29.48 3.88
C GLU A 12 -27.22 28.19 4.03
N ILE A 13 -27.82 27.21 4.68
CA ILE A 13 -27.22 25.87 4.81
C ILE A 13 -27.60 25.08 3.57
N PHE A 14 -26.65 24.94 2.65
CA PHE A 14 -26.84 24.04 1.51
C PHE A 14 -26.76 22.58 1.97
N PRO A 15 -27.67 21.72 1.57
CA PRO A 15 -27.58 20.30 1.87
C PRO A 15 -26.34 19.72 1.16
N VAL A 16 -25.40 19.22 1.96
CA VAL A 16 -24.21 18.57 1.44
C VAL A 16 -24.35 17.08 1.61
N THR A 17 -24.29 16.35 0.50
CA THR A 17 -24.27 14.88 0.52
C THR A 17 -22.84 14.41 0.53
N PRO A 18 -22.39 13.70 1.58
CA PRO A 18 -21.06 13.12 1.59
C PRO A 18 -20.93 12.04 0.50
N ALA A 19 -19.71 11.81 0.03
CA ALA A 19 -19.43 10.78 -0.94
C ALA A 19 -19.76 9.39 -0.35
N THR A 20 -20.58 8.62 -1.06
CA THR A 20 -20.94 7.25 -0.70
C THR A 20 -20.38 6.28 -1.74
N PRO A 21 -19.77 5.14 -1.34
CA PRO A 21 -19.28 4.15 -2.29
C PRO A 21 -20.45 3.53 -3.06
N THR A 22 -20.32 3.45 -4.39
CA THR A 22 -21.33 2.88 -5.29
C THR A 22 -20.97 1.51 -5.81
N GLY A 23 -19.73 1.05 -5.59
CA GLY A 23 -19.26 -0.27 -6.02
C GLY A 23 -18.10 -0.72 -5.17
N PHE A 24 -17.95 -2.04 -5.08
CA PHE A 24 -16.84 -2.67 -4.36
C PHE A 24 -16.16 -3.66 -5.28
N GLU A 25 -14.84 -3.61 -5.29
CA GLU A 25 -13.99 -4.52 -6.04
C GLU A 25 -13.06 -5.26 -5.07
N THR A 26 -12.95 -6.57 -5.23
CA THR A 26 -12.01 -7.37 -4.44
C THR A 26 -10.66 -7.41 -5.14
N ARG A 27 -9.59 -7.25 -4.35
CA ARG A 27 -8.23 -7.36 -4.85
C ARG A 27 -7.46 -8.37 -4.01
N ASN A 28 -6.81 -9.32 -4.69
CA ASN A 28 -5.97 -10.30 -4.02
C ASN A 28 -4.69 -9.64 -3.50
N THR A 29 -4.30 -10.01 -2.29
CA THR A 29 -3.04 -9.60 -1.67
C THR A 29 -2.20 -10.83 -1.39
N GLY A 30 -0.87 -10.66 -1.38
CA GLY A 30 0.08 -11.74 -1.18
C GLY A 30 0.88 -12.08 -2.41
N ILE A 31 1.45 -13.28 -2.43
CA ILE A 31 2.31 -13.79 -3.50
C ILE A 31 1.47 -14.61 -4.45
N THR A 32 1.49 -14.23 -5.72
CA THR A 32 0.89 -15.00 -6.82
C THR A 32 1.99 -15.46 -7.76
N LEU A 33 1.97 -16.72 -8.13
CA LEU A 33 2.88 -17.30 -9.11
C LEU A 33 2.07 -17.98 -10.21
N GLU A 34 2.15 -17.44 -11.42
CA GLU A 34 1.62 -18.06 -12.61
C GLU A 34 2.73 -18.86 -13.27
N VAL A 35 2.45 -20.12 -13.58
CA VAL A 35 3.42 -21.05 -14.16
C VAL A 35 2.83 -21.75 -15.37
N GLU A 36 3.52 -21.67 -16.50
CA GLU A 36 3.19 -22.40 -17.72
C GLU A 36 4.31 -23.42 -18.00
N PRO A 37 4.13 -24.71 -17.68
CA PRO A 37 5.10 -25.75 -17.95
C PRO A 37 4.92 -26.34 -19.36
N VAL A 38 6.03 -26.59 -20.05
CA VAL A 38 6.07 -27.33 -21.31
C VAL A 38 7.11 -28.44 -21.21
N VAL A 39 6.69 -29.67 -21.46
CA VAL A 39 7.59 -30.83 -21.38
C VAL A 39 8.31 -31.00 -22.72
N GLY A 40 9.64 -31.03 -22.68
CA GLY A 40 10.47 -31.27 -23.86
C GLY A 40 10.28 -32.69 -24.47
N PRO A 41 10.59 -32.86 -25.75
CA PRO A 41 10.32 -34.10 -26.47
C PRO A 41 11.04 -35.32 -25.86
N ASN A 42 12.18 -35.11 -25.23
CA ASN A 42 12.97 -36.18 -24.59
C ASN A 42 12.52 -36.49 -23.14
N LYS A 43 11.49 -35.78 -22.64
CA LYS A 43 10.99 -35.90 -21.23
C LYS A 43 12.07 -35.77 -20.16
N LYS A 44 13.21 -35.14 -20.50
CA LYS A 44 14.32 -34.87 -19.56
C LYS A 44 14.36 -33.42 -19.11
N PHE A 45 13.77 -32.54 -19.89
CA PHE A 45 13.78 -31.11 -19.65
C PHE A 45 12.35 -30.59 -19.63
N ILE A 46 12.13 -29.64 -18.74
CA ILE A 46 10.85 -28.94 -18.59
C ILE A 46 11.13 -27.46 -18.82
N GLU A 47 10.45 -26.87 -19.78
CA GLU A 47 10.46 -25.43 -20.00
C GLU A 47 9.38 -24.80 -19.16
N LEU A 48 9.74 -23.81 -18.38
CA LEU A 48 8.84 -23.08 -17.49
C LEU A 48 8.80 -21.62 -17.88
N SER A 49 7.60 -21.09 -18.08
CA SER A 49 7.34 -19.66 -18.13
C SER A 49 6.71 -19.24 -16.82
N LEU A 50 7.34 -18.31 -16.13
CA LEU A 50 7.00 -17.95 -14.74
C LEU A 50 6.72 -16.46 -14.66
N ARG A 51 5.62 -16.09 -13.95
CA ARG A 51 5.22 -14.71 -13.68
C ARG A 51 4.94 -14.53 -12.19
N PRO A 52 5.96 -14.27 -11.38
CA PRO A 52 5.74 -13.97 -9.98
C PRO A 52 5.25 -12.53 -9.79
N GLU A 53 4.26 -12.37 -8.93
CA GLU A 53 3.71 -11.08 -8.53
C GLU A 53 3.52 -11.06 -7.02
N LEU A 54 3.97 -9.97 -6.37
CA LEU A 54 3.75 -9.70 -4.96
C LEU A 54 2.89 -8.44 -4.84
N VAL A 55 1.75 -8.56 -4.17
CA VAL A 55 0.86 -7.44 -3.85
C VAL A 55 0.79 -7.28 -2.34
N GLU A 56 1.25 -6.14 -1.86
CA GLU A 56 1.19 -5.76 -0.44
C GLU A 56 0.18 -4.64 -0.25
N PHE A 57 -0.64 -4.76 0.78
CA PHE A 57 -1.50 -3.67 1.21
C PHE A 57 -0.72 -2.74 2.14
N GLU A 58 -0.56 -1.46 1.77
CA GLU A 58 0.19 -0.49 2.58
C GLU A 58 -0.69 0.29 3.55
N GLY A 59 -1.98 0.43 3.28
CA GLY A 59 -2.89 1.18 4.13
C GLY A 59 -3.96 1.93 3.36
N PHE A 60 -4.63 2.84 4.06
CA PHE A 60 -5.64 3.72 3.48
C PHE A 60 -5.11 5.16 3.47
N VAL A 61 -5.38 5.86 2.38
CA VAL A 61 -5.16 7.30 2.28
C VAL A 61 -6.50 7.99 2.08
N ASN A 62 -6.71 9.08 2.81
CA ASN A 62 -7.91 9.89 2.67
C ASN A 62 -7.69 10.94 1.58
N PHE A 63 -8.47 10.84 0.51
CA PHE A 63 -8.52 11.81 -0.59
C PHE A 63 -9.70 12.78 -0.49
N GLY A 64 -10.53 12.66 0.55
CA GLY A 64 -11.64 13.55 0.78
C GLY A 64 -11.16 14.91 1.28
N SER A 65 -11.76 15.96 0.77
CA SER A 65 -11.58 17.32 1.29
C SER A 65 -12.70 17.63 2.26
N PRO A 66 -12.43 18.29 3.40
CA PRO A 66 -13.49 18.77 4.28
C PRO A 66 -14.40 19.76 3.53
N ILE A 67 -15.67 19.64 3.78
CA ILE A 67 -16.67 20.56 3.24
C ILE A 67 -16.96 21.59 4.33
N ALA A 68 -16.62 22.84 4.07
CA ALA A 68 -16.79 23.93 5.00
C ALA A 68 -17.68 25.02 4.37
N THR A 69 -18.44 25.71 5.21
CA THR A 69 -19.15 26.94 4.85
C THR A 69 -18.51 28.14 5.51
N LEU A 70 -18.62 29.27 4.87
CA LEU A 70 -18.19 30.55 5.43
C LEU A 70 -19.36 31.22 6.12
N THR A 71 -19.22 31.52 7.40
CA THR A 71 -20.18 32.33 8.17
C THR A 71 -19.60 33.72 8.40
N ALA A 72 -20.49 34.70 8.41
CA ALA A 72 -20.11 36.05 8.80
C ALA A 72 -19.78 36.05 10.30
N GLY A 73 -18.51 36.21 10.64
CA GLY A 73 -18.08 36.46 12.00
C GLY A 73 -18.33 37.91 12.42
N GLY A 74 -18.36 38.17 13.73
CA GLY A 74 -18.50 39.51 14.25
C GLY A 74 -17.38 40.45 13.77
N LEU A 75 -17.68 41.74 13.60
CA LEU A 75 -16.73 42.79 13.17
C LEU A 75 -16.09 42.58 11.78
N GLY A 76 -16.82 41.98 10.82
CA GLY A 76 -16.35 41.89 9.42
C GLY A 76 -15.34 40.75 9.16
N SER A 77 -15.13 39.88 10.13
CA SER A 77 -14.37 38.62 9.92
C SER A 77 -15.26 37.53 9.35
N THR A 78 -14.69 36.69 8.48
CA THR A 78 -15.33 35.47 8.02
C THR A 78 -14.72 34.27 8.74
N GLU A 79 -15.57 33.44 9.33
CA GLU A 79 -15.15 32.21 10.00
C GLU A 79 -15.59 31.00 9.15
N SER A 80 -14.71 30.05 8.96
CA SER A 80 -15.04 28.81 8.25
C SER A 80 -15.52 27.75 9.25
N ILE A 81 -16.76 27.30 9.06
CA ILE A 81 -17.32 26.18 9.82
C ILE A 81 -17.27 24.93 8.96
N GLU A 82 -16.58 23.91 9.44
CA GLU A 82 -16.54 22.59 8.81
C GLU A 82 -17.89 21.88 9.02
N ILE A 83 -18.60 21.58 7.94
CA ILE A 83 -19.88 20.89 7.96
C ILE A 83 -19.67 19.39 8.06
N THR A 84 -18.73 18.84 7.28
CA THR A 84 -18.44 17.41 7.27
C THR A 84 -17.01 17.14 6.80
N LYS A 85 -16.42 16.11 7.36
CA LYS A 85 -15.08 15.61 7.02
C LYS A 85 -15.10 14.69 5.82
N ASN A 86 -15.95 14.77 4.89
CA ASN A 86 -15.98 14.00 3.65
C ASN A 86 -14.79 13.00 3.48
N ASN A 87 -14.80 11.93 4.29
CA ASN A 87 -13.71 10.95 4.31
C ASN A 87 -13.86 9.98 3.15
N ILE A 88 -12.97 10.11 2.15
CA ILE A 88 -12.87 9.18 1.03
C ILE A 88 -11.58 8.38 1.23
N LEU A 89 -11.71 7.20 1.85
CA LEU A 89 -10.59 6.32 2.11
C LEU A 89 -10.34 5.43 0.90
N MET A 90 -9.16 5.56 0.31
CA MET A 90 -8.71 4.71 -0.79
C MET A 90 -7.58 3.78 -0.32
N PRO A 91 -7.68 2.47 -0.56
CA PRO A 91 -6.61 1.53 -0.24
C PRO A 91 -5.43 1.72 -1.19
N ILE A 92 -4.22 1.69 -0.63
CA ILE A 92 -2.98 1.72 -1.39
C ILE A 92 -2.37 0.33 -1.39
N PHE A 93 -2.03 -0.15 -2.59
CA PHE A 93 -1.35 -1.41 -2.82
C PHE A 93 -0.01 -1.16 -3.48
N LYS A 94 1.01 -1.80 -2.95
CA LYS A 94 2.32 -1.90 -3.59
C LYS A 94 2.39 -3.20 -4.36
N THR A 95 2.56 -3.10 -5.67
CA THR A 95 2.68 -4.27 -6.54
C THR A 95 4.09 -4.38 -7.08
N ILE A 96 4.72 -5.53 -6.87
CA ILE A 96 6.02 -5.87 -7.40
C ILE A 96 5.83 -7.03 -8.36
N ARG A 97 6.11 -6.78 -9.63
CA ARG A 97 6.06 -7.78 -10.71
C ARG A 97 7.46 -8.04 -11.21
N MET A 98 7.80 -9.30 -11.32
CA MET A 98 8.99 -9.70 -12.06
C MET A 98 8.61 -9.92 -13.53
N PRO A 99 9.48 -9.56 -14.49
CA PRO A 99 9.25 -9.88 -15.88
C PRO A 99 9.16 -11.40 -16.06
N ASN A 100 8.49 -11.83 -17.12
CA ASN A 100 8.39 -13.24 -17.44
C ASN A 100 9.78 -13.87 -17.51
N ALA A 101 10.01 -14.85 -16.66
CA ALA A 101 11.22 -15.66 -16.70
C ALA A 101 10.90 -16.96 -17.43
N ALA A 102 11.52 -17.15 -18.59
CA ALA A 102 11.51 -18.42 -19.29
C ALA A 102 12.81 -19.15 -18.95
N LEU A 103 12.69 -20.37 -18.43
CA LEU A 103 13.84 -21.18 -18.06
C LEU A 103 13.59 -22.66 -18.40
N THR A 104 14.66 -23.35 -18.76
CA THR A 104 14.64 -24.79 -19.00
C THR A 104 15.36 -25.49 -17.86
N ILE A 105 14.67 -26.38 -17.18
CA ILE A 105 15.22 -27.14 -16.08
C ILE A 105 15.19 -28.64 -16.38
N GLN A 106 16.12 -29.36 -15.78
CA GLN A 106 16.11 -30.83 -15.83
C GLN A 106 15.04 -31.35 -14.89
N ASP A 107 14.42 -32.47 -15.25
CA ASP A 107 13.43 -33.16 -14.41
C ASP A 107 13.96 -33.43 -13.00
N GLY A 108 13.21 -32.98 -11.99
CA GLY A 108 13.55 -33.06 -10.57
C GLY A 108 14.60 -32.06 -10.09
N ALA A 109 15.07 -31.14 -10.93
CA ALA A 109 16.03 -30.11 -10.52
C ALA A 109 15.34 -28.92 -9.84
N THR A 110 16.10 -28.25 -8.95
CA THR A 110 15.67 -27.01 -8.29
C THR A 110 16.51 -25.87 -8.80
N VAL A 111 15.84 -24.79 -9.21
CA VAL A 111 16.49 -23.57 -9.70
C VAL A 111 16.03 -22.36 -8.89
N VAL A 112 16.97 -21.48 -8.60
CA VAL A 112 16.70 -20.15 -8.01
C VAL A 112 16.50 -19.18 -9.16
N ILE A 113 15.32 -18.56 -9.23
CA ILE A 113 14.98 -17.61 -10.31
C ILE A 113 15.46 -16.21 -9.97
N GLY A 114 15.36 -15.84 -8.69
CA GLY A 114 15.72 -14.51 -8.23
C GLY A 114 15.21 -14.22 -6.84
N GLY A 115 15.34 -12.97 -6.45
CA GLY A 115 14.87 -12.52 -5.16
C GLY A 115 14.69 -11.02 -5.11
N LEU A 116 14.03 -10.57 -4.06
CA LEU A 116 13.81 -9.18 -3.73
C LEU A 116 14.30 -8.93 -2.31
N ILE A 117 15.06 -7.89 -2.14
CA ILE A 117 15.46 -7.39 -0.82
C ILE A 117 14.83 -6.03 -0.61
N THR A 118 13.98 -5.93 0.40
CA THR A 118 13.38 -4.68 0.82
C THR A 118 14.00 -4.23 2.14
N SER A 119 14.40 -2.98 2.21
CA SER A 119 14.95 -2.38 3.44
C SER A 119 14.11 -1.16 3.79
N LYS A 120 13.43 -1.21 4.94
CA LYS A 120 12.64 -0.11 5.48
C LYS A 120 13.35 0.45 6.71
N LYS A 121 13.74 1.71 6.62
CA LYS A 121 14.34 2.43 7.75
C LYS A 121 13.30 3.40 8.32
N THR A 122 12.92 3.19 9.57
CA THR A 122 12.04 4.09 10.31
C THR A 122 12.87 4.82 11.36
N LYS A 123 12.82 6.14 11.31
CA LYS A 123 13.46 7.02 12.29
C LYS A 123 12.36 7.70 13.09
N VAL A 124 12.42 7.53 14.39
CA VAL A 124 11.54 8.22 15.35
C VAL A 124 12.41 9.16 16.17
N GLU A 125 12.03 10.42 16.17
CA GLU A 125 12.70 11.47 16.92
C GLU A 125 11.69 12.11 17.88
N ASP A 126 11.91 11.93 19.16
CA ASP A 126 11.18 12.59 20.23
C ASP A 126 12.01 13.73 20.79
N LYS A 127 11.50 14.95 20.69
CA LYS A 127 12.14 16.12 21.25
C LYS A 127 11.19 16.91 22.15
N THR A 128 11.71 17.42 23.25
CA THR A 128 10.97 18.35 24.08
C THR A 128 10.92 19.71 23.37
N PRO A 129 9.73 20.27 23.11
CA PRO A 129 9.62 21.58 22.48
C PRO A 129 10.40 22.64 23.27
N ILE A 130 11.07 23.57 22.58
CA ILE A 130 11.91 24.65 23.12
C ILE A 130 13.28 24.15 23.64
N LEU A 131 13.33 23.16 24.52
CA LEU A 131 14.57 22.65 25.14
C LEU A 131 15.42 21.82 24.16
N GLY A 132 14.78 21.10 23.23
CA GLY A 132 15.45 20.30 22.21
C GLY A 132 16.17 21.12 21.12
N ASP A 133 15.84 22.41 20.99
CA ASP A 133 16.42 23.29 19.96
C ASP A 133 17.57 24.19 20.49
N ILE A 134 17.94 24.07 21.76
CA ILE A 134 19.04 24.84 22.36
C ILE A 134 20.38 24.34 21.82
N PRO A 135 21.22 25.20 21.25
CA PRO A 135 22.58 24.81 20.82
C PRO A 135 23.39 24.34 22.04
N PHE A 136 24.14 23.24 21.89
CA PHE A 136 24.92 22.53 22.90
C PHE A 136 24.14 21.69 23.94
N ALA A 137 22.98 22.15 24.44
CA ALA A 137 22.22 21.44 25.45
C ALA A 137 21.06 20.60 24.88
N GLY A 138 20.56 20.92 23.70
CA GLY A 138 19.39 20.27 23.10
C GLY A 138 19.53 18.75 22.90
N ARG A 139 20.76 18.25 22.82
CA ARG A 139 21.05 16.81 22.68
C ARG A 139 20.63 16.00 23.92
N LEU A 140 20.58 16.61 25.10
CA LEU A 140 20.15 15.97 26.34
C LEU A 140 18.62 15.86 26.44
N PHE A 141 17.89 16.65 25.64
CA PHE A 141 16.42 16.72 25.61
C PHE A 141 15.81 16.15 24.33
N ARG A 142 16.59 15.37 23.61
CA ARG A 142 16.18 14.72 22.35
C ARG A 142 16.54 13.25 22.42
N SER A 143 15.56 12.39 22.14
CA SER A 143 15.75 10.96 21.96
C SER A 143 15.55 10.60 20.49
N GLU A 144 16.47 9.86 19.95
CA GLU A 144 16.43 9.41 18.55
C GLU A 144 16.52 7.89 18.53
N ALA A 145 15.50 7.26 17.93
CA ALA A 145 15.48 5.82 17.69
C ALA A 145 15.42 5.56 16.19
N SER A 146 16.29 4.70 15.69
CA SER A 146 16.22 4.24 14.30
C SER A 146 16.09 2.73 14.27
N GLN A 147 15.06 2.27 13.56
CA GLN A 147 14.82 0.87 13.30
C GLN A 147 14.98 0.58 11.81
N THR A 148 15.76 -0.45 11.49
CA THR A 148 15.91 -0.92 10.12
C THR A 148 15.37 -2.33 10.03
N ILE A 149 14.31 -2.51 9.25
CA ILE A 149 13.71 -3.81 8.95
C ILE A 149 14.16 -4.19 7.54
N ARG A 150 14.75 -5.38 7.41
CA ARG A 150 15.14 -5.94 6.12
C ARG A 150 14.36 -7.22 5.88
N GLU A 151 13.72 -7.29 4.73
CA GLU A 151 12.97 -8.45 4.27
C GLU A 151 13.60 -8.94 2.99
N ALA A 152 13.84 -10.24 2.90
CA ALA A 152 14.37 -10.88 1.70
C ALA A 152 13.41 -11.98 1.27
N ILE A 153 12.98 -11.92 0.02
CA ILE A 153 12.16 -12.93 -0.63
C ILE A 153 13.04 -13.60 -1.69
N ILE A 154 13.15 -14.92 -1.63
CA ILE A 154 13.87 -15.72 -2.63
C ILE A 154 12.85 -16.64 -3.28
N ILE A 155 12.84 -16.65 -4.60
CA ILE A 155 11.95 -17.49 -5.39
C ILE A 155 12.75 -18.67 -5.94
N THR A 156 12.38 -19.87 -5.48
CA THR A 156 12.93 -21.13 -5.95
C THR A 156 11.84 -21.96 -6.57
N VAL A 157 12.14 -22.65 -7.67
CA VAL A 157 11.21 -23.55 -8.33
C VAL A 157 11.85 -24.91 -8.48
N ASN A 158 11.07 -25.92 -8.11
CA ASN A 158 11.34 -27.31 -8.40
C ASN A 158 10.25 -27.84 -9.32
N ALA A 159 10.60 -28.49 -10.40
CA ALA A 159 9.64 -29.12 -11.29
C ALA A 159 10.01 -30.59 -11.53
N GLU A 160 9.03 -31.45 -11.40
CA GLU A 160 9.17 -32.89 -11.58
C GLU A 160 8.08 -33.39 -12.53
N LEU A 161 8.48 -34.25 -13.45
CA LEU A 161 7.56 -34.89 -14.38
C LEU A 161 6.95 -36.11 -13.70
N VAL A 162 5.63 -36.15 -13.61
CA VAL A 162 4.86 -37.26 -13.06
C VAL A 162 4.04 -37.96 -14.13
N ASP A 163 3.83 -39.24 -13.98
CA ASP A 163 2.95 -39.99 -14.86
C ASP A 163 1.47 -39.83 -14.42
N PRO A 164 0.47 -40.30 -15.18
CA PRO A 164 -0.93 -40.24 -14.77
C PRO A 164 -1.27 -40.97 -13.48
N THR A 165 -0.38 -41.82 -12.99
CA THR A 165 -0.53 -42.53 -11.70
C THR A 165 0.06 -41.74 -10.53
N GLY A 166 0.72 -40.59 -10.79
CA GLY A 166 1.35 -39.74 -9.77
C GLY A 166 2.76 -40.16 -9.41
N GLN A 167 3.37 -41.10 -10.14
CA GLN A 167 4.75 -41.54 -9.92
C GLN A 167 5.75 -40.70 -10.70
N PRO A 168 6.95 -40.40 -10.14
CA PRO A 168 7.99 -39.69 -10.86
C PRO A 168 8.39 -40.45 -12.14
N TRP A 169 8.40 -39.76 -13.28
CA TRP A 169 8.75 -40.34 -14.58
C TRP A 169 10.17 -40.92 -14.59
N ARG A 170 11.08 -40.33 -13.82
CA ARG A 170 12.49 -40.72 -13.74
C ARG A 170 12.72 -42.16 -13.19
N ASN A 171 11.74 -42.72 -12.53
CA ASN A 171 11.84 -44.09 -11.95
C ASN A 171 11.41 -45.19 -12.93
N ARG A 172 11.25 -44.91 -14.20
CA ARG A 172 10.95 -45.87 -15.25
C ARG A 172 12.12 -46.16 -16.17
#